data_06625f4f248a141856860e00857085d2
#
_entry.id   06625f4f248a141856860e00857085d2
#
_cell.length_a   1.000
_cell.length_b   1.000
_cell.length_c   1.000
_cell.angle_alpha   90.00
_cell.angle_beta   90.00
_cell.angle_gamma   90.00
#
_symmetry.space_group_name_H-M   'P 1'
#
loop_
_entity.id
_entity.type
_entity.pdbx_description
1 polymer ?
#
loop_
_entity_poly.entity_id
_entity_poly.type
_entity_poly.pdbx_seq_one_letter_code
_entity_poly.pdbx_strand_id
1 'polypeptide(L)'
;MNTPGKKFRQAIADNNPLMVVGAVNAYCAKMAEKAGHKALYLSGSGVATASFGLPDLGITTLNDVANDSRRITQATNLPLLIDIDTGFGGAFSIGRTIKEMIAADVAAVHIEDQVTQKRCGHRPNKNLVDKIEMNDRIKAAVDGRTDESFFIMARTDSYATEGMDGAIERCKEYIEAGADGLFLEAVSSLEDYKQLKSALQVP
;
A
#
# COMPACT_ATOMS: atom_id res chain seq x y z
N MET A 1 1.01 18.43 -16.14
CA MET A 1 0.27 18.53 -14.87
C MET A 1 1.00 17.76 -13.79
N ASN A 2 0.95 18.25 -12.55
CA ASN A 2 1.59 17.56 -11.41
C ASN A 2 0.58 16.58 -10.80
N THR A 3 0.58 15.32 -11.27
CA THR A 3 -0.37 14.29 -10.81
C THR A 3 -0.07 13.85 -9.38
N PRO A 4 -1.05 13.25 -8.65
CA PRO A 4 -0.81 12.74 -7.30
C PRO A 4 0.39 11.79 -7.22
N GLY A 5 0.53 10.86 -8.19
CA GLY A 5 1.67 9.94 -8.24
C GLY A 5 3.01 10.65 -8.38
N LYS A 6 3.11 11.69 -9.23
CA LYS A 6 4.33 12.51 -9.33
C LYS A 6 4.66 13.20 -8.01
N LYS A 7 3.65 13.73 -7.30
CA LYS A 7 3.87 14.35 -5.98
C LYS A 7 4.43 13.33 -4.97
N PHE A 8 3.92 12.09 -4.99
CA PHE A 8 4.40 11.05 -4.08
C PHE A 8 5.85 10.66 -4.38
N ARG A 9 6.18 10.43 -5.65
CA ARG A 9 7.55 10.13 -6.09
C ARG A 9 8.51 11.27 -5.74
N GLN A 10 8.08 12.51 -5.91
CA GLN A 10 8.88 13.69 -5.53
C GLN A 10 9.07 13.75 -4.01
N ALA A 11 8.02 13.49 -3.23
CA ALA A 11 8.12 13.45 -1.77
C ALA A 11 9.12 12.40 -1.29
N ILE A 12 9.16 11.21 -1.93
CA ILE A 12 10.17 10.17 -1.64
C ILE A 12 11.58 10.67 -1.98
N ALA A 13 11.76 11.32 -3.12
CA ALA A 13 13.06 11.81 -3.57
C ALA A 13 13.62 12.93 -2.66
N ASP A 14 12.75 13.83 -2.19
CA ASP A 14 13.11 14.99 -1.40
C ASP A 14 13.31 14.67 0.11
N ASN A 15 12.82 13.51 0.57
CA ASN A 15 12.86 13.15 1.99
C ASN A 15 13.38 11.72 2.18
N ASN A 16 14.46 11.56 2.91
CA ASN A 16 15.04 10.24 3.18
C ASN A 16 15.40 10.09 4.66
N PRO A 17 14.57 9.37 5.44
CA PRO A 17 13.32 8.72 5.04
C PRO A 17 12.14 9.68 4.90
N LEU A 18 11.19 9.37 4.01
CA LEU A 18 9.89 10.04 3.97
C LEU A 18 8.99 9.48 5.07
N MET A 19 8.49 10.35 5.93
CA MET A 19 7.44 9.99 6.90
C MET A 19 6.06 10.08 6.21
N VAL A 20 5.41 8.93 6.02
CA VAL A 20 4.04 8.82 5.49
C VAL A 20 3.10 8.64 6.67
N VAL A 21 2.39 9.70 7.06
CA VAL A 21 1.61 9.72 8.31
C VAL A 21 0.19 9.20 8.11
N GLY A 22 -0.31 8.38 9.04
CA GLY A 22 -1.66 7.84 9.02
C GLY A 22 -2.74 8.92 9.17
N ALA A 23 -3.76 8.87 8.29
CA ALA A 23 -4.93 9.75 8.35
C ALA A 23 -6.20 8.93 8.06
N VAL A 24 -7.03 8.73 9.06
CA VAL A 24 -8.26 7.91 8.97
C VAL A 24 -9.48 8.68 8.45
N ASN A 25 -9.39 9.99 8.28
CA ASN A 25 -10.45 10.85 7.74
C ASN A 25 -9.89 12.19 7.25
N ALA A 26 -10.75 12.98 6.61
CA ALA A 26 -10.40 14.29 6.05
C ALA A 26 -9.87 15.29 7.10
N TYR A 27 -10.37 15.25 8.32
CA TYR A 27 -9.89 16.16 9.38
C TYR A 27 -8.46 15.81 9.81
N CYS A 28 -8.16 14.52 10.01
CA CYS A 28 -6.79 14.05 10.29
C CYS A 28 -5.83 14.43 9.15
N ALA A 29 -6.26 14.31 7.89
CA ALA A 29 -5.47 14.72 6.74
C ALA A 29 -5.12 16.22 6.75
N LYS A 30 -6.08 17.09 7.05
CA LYS A 30 -5.84 18.53 7.20
C LYS A 30 -4.90 18.85 8.38
N MET A 31 -5.01 18.13 9.49
CA MET A 31 -4.12 18.30 10.62
C MET A 31 -2.69 17.87 10.26
N ALA A 32 -2.52 16.77 9.54
CA ALA A 32 -1.22 16.30 9.06
C ALA A 32 -0.57 17.32 8.09
N GLU A 33 -1.34 17.87 7.15
CA GLU A 33 -0.89 18.93 6.25
C GLU A 33 -0.43 20.18 7.04
N LYS A 34 -1.24 20.63 8.01
CA LYS A 34 -0.90 21.77 8.88
C LYS A 34 0.35 21.50 9.73
N ALA A 35 0.58 20.24 10.12
CA ALA A 35 1.78 19.83 10.86
C ALA A 35 3.05 19.74 9.98
N GLY A 36 2.91 19.91 8.65
CA GLY A 36 4.03 19.95 7.70
C GLY A 36 4.42 18.61 7.10
N HIS A 37 3.62 17.56 7.29
CA HIS A 37 3.85 16.28 6.64
C HIS A 37 3.81 16.40 5.11
N LYS A 38 4.46 15.47 4.41
CA LYS A 38 4.64 15.50 2.94
C LYS A 38 3.85 14.42 2.21
N ALA A 39 3.37 13.41 2.93
CA ALA A 39 2.55 12.33 2.40
C ALA A 39 1.64 11.75 3.49
N LEU A 40 0.53 11.17 3.07
CA LEU A 40 -0.49 10.56 3.93
C LEU A 40 -0.60 9.06 3.66
N TYR A 41 -1.08 8.33 4.66
CA TYR A 41 -1.41 6.92 4.58
C TYR A 41 -2.85 6.66 5.05
N LEU A 42 -3.65 5.99 4.23
CA LEU A 42 -4.95 5.45 4.65
C LEU A 42 -4.84 3.93 4.78
N SER A 43 -4.87 3.44 6.00
CA SER A 43 -4.86 2.01 6.31
C SER A 43 -6.22 1.37 6.05
N GLY A 44 -6.25 0.16 5.48
CA GLY A 44 -7.47 -0.67 5.40
C GLY A 44 -8.04 -0.98 6.79
N SER A 45 -7.17 -1.28 7.76
CA SER A 45 -7.57 -1.38 9.19
C SER A 45 -8.18 -0.08 9.70
N GLY A 46 -7.62 1.07 9.32
CA GLY A 46 -8.17 2.40 9.66
C GLY A 46 -9.58 2.61 9.11
N VAL A 47 -9.84 2.23 7.87
CA VAL A 47 -11.18 2.27 7.26
C VAL A 47 -12.13 1.34 8.02
N ALA A 48 -11.75 0.08 8.23
CA ALA A 48 -12.59 -0.89 8.94
C ALA A 48 -12.96 -0.41 10.34
N THR A 49 -11.99 0.03 11.13
CA THR A 49 -12.21 0.38 12.54
C THR A 49 -12.81 1.78 12.72
N ALA A 50 -12.30 2.81 12.04
CA ALA A 50 -12.72 4.19 12.27
C ALA A 50 -14.03 4.55 11.56
N SER A 51 -14.29 4.00 10.36
CA SER A 51 -15.50 4.33 9.60
C SER A 51 -16.66 3.37 9.88
N PHE A 52 -16.38 2.10 10.24
CA PHE A 52 -17.41 1.07 10.37
C PHE A 52 -17.44 0.37 11.72
N GLY A 53 -16.45 0.53 12.60
CA GLY A 53 -16.35 -0.21 13.87
C GLY A 53 -16.15 -1.73 13.66
N LEU A 54 -15.57 -2.12 12.52
CA LEU A 54 -15.33 -3.51 12.13
C LEU A 54 -13.87 -3.91 12.42
N PRO A 55 -13.60 -5.20 12.69
CA PRO A 55 -12.24 -5.71 12.79
C PRO A 55 -11.56 -5.76 11.41
N ASP A 56 -10.23 -5.69 11.42
CA ASP A 56 -9.38 -5.81 10.22
C ASP A 56 -9.27 -7.28 9.77
N LEU A 57 -10.25 -7.74 9.01
CA LEU A 57 -10.39 -9.12 8.53
C LEU A 57 -10.82 -9.19 7.04
N GLY A 58 -10.53 -8.16 6.24
CA GLY A 58 -10.94 -8.10 4.84
C GLY A 58 -12.45 -8.01 4.64
N ILE A 59 -13.16 -7.34 5.55
CA ILE A 59 -14.63 -7.18 5.50
C ILE A 59 -15.03 -5.97 4.64
N THR A 60 -14.20 -4.93 4.64
CA THR A 60 -14.42 -3.72 3.84
C THR A 60 -14.25 -4.01 2.35
N THR A 61 -14.98 -3.25 1.54
CA THR A 61 -15.00 -3.38 0.09
C THR A 61 -14.21 -2.27 -0.60
N LEU A 62 -13.94 -2.43 -1.91
CA LEU A 62 -13.38 -1.38 -2.74
C LEU A 62 -14.14 -0.04 -2.58
N ASN A 63 -15.47 -0.08 -2.54
CA ASN A 63 -16.28 1.14 -2.43
C ASN A 63 -16.10 1.86 -1.09
N ASP A 64 -15.97 1.10 -0.01
CA ASP A 64 -15.74 1.66 1.33
C ASP A 64 -14.42 2.43 1.35
N VAL A 65 -13.37 1.79 0.88
CA VAL A 65 -12.02 2.36 0.83
C VAL A 65 -11.97 3.56 -0.14
N ALA A 66 -12.57 3.46 -1.33
CA ALA A 66 -12.61 4.55 -2.31
C ALA A 66 -13.38 5.77 -1.79
N ASN A 67 -14.43 5.58 -1.00
CA ASN A 67 -15.19 6.69 -0.42
C ASN A 67 -14.37 7.47 0.61
N ASP A 68 -13.66 6.80 1.50
CA ASP A 68 -12.78 7.47 2.46
C ASP A 68 -11.58 8.13 1.77
N SER A 69 -11.04 7.49 0.73
CA SER A 69 -9.98 8.07 -0.11
C SER A 69 -10.40 9.41 -0.72
N ARG A 70 -11.58 9.46 -1.37
CA ARG A 70 -12.11 10.69 -1.99
C ARG A 70 -12.31 11.80 -0.97
N ARG A 71 -12.79 11.49 0.24
CA ARG A 71 -12.94 12.49 1.32
C ARG A 71 -11.59 13.09 1.73
N ILE A 72 -10.54 12.27 1.77
CA ILE A 72 -9.19 12.70 2.13
C ILE A 72 -8.57 13.51 1.00
N THR A 73 -8.56 13.00 -0.23
CA THR A 73 -7.92 13.65 -1.39
C THR A 73 -8.58 14.98 -1.76
N GLN A 74 -9.89 15.15 -1.50
CA GLN A 74 -10.59 16.40 -1.67
C GLN A 74 -10.30 17.43 -0.56
N ALA A 75 -9.80 16.99 0.59
CA ALA A 75 -9.56 17.86 1.73
C ALA A 75 -8.14 18.43 1.79
N THR A 76 -7.17 17.83 1.08
CA THR A 76 -5.75 18.20 1.11
C THR A 76 -5.09 17.97 -0.24
N ASN A 77 -3.97 18.66 -0.49
CA ASN A 77 -3.13 18.45 -1.68
C ASN A 77 -1.97 17.46 -1.43
N LEU A 78 -1.87 16.88 -0.24
CA LEU A 78 -0.84 15.88 0.05
C LEU A 78 -1.10 14.59 -0.72
N PRO A 79 -0.06 13.94 -1.28
CA PRO A 79 -0.23 12.65 -1.93
C PRO A 79 -0.61 11.58 -0.90
N LEU A 80 -1.59 10.75 -1.26
CA LEU A 80 -2.14 9.69 -0.43
C LEU A 80 -1.65 8.32 -0.90
N LEU A 81 -1.01 7.56 -0.01
CA LEU A 81 -0.78 6.12 -0.12
C LEU A 81 -1.91 5.38 0.58
N ILE A 82 -2.44 4.33 -0.03
CA ILE A 82 -3.58 3.60 0.51
C ILE A 82 -3.36 2.08 0.51
N ASP A 83 -3.90 1.44 1.54
CA ASP A 83 -4.01 -0.01 1.67
C ASP A 83 -5.20 -0.52 0.84
N ILE A 84 -4.94 -1.42 -0.11
CA ILE A 84 -5.98 -2.07 -0.89
C ILE A 84 -6.10 -3.57 -0.57
N ASP A 85 -5.63 -3.99 0.60
CA ASP A 85 -5.64 -5.38 1.04
C ASP A 85 -5.06 -6.30 -0.05
N THR A 86 -5.79 -7.33 -0.46
CA THR A 86 -5.41 -8.25 -1.56
C THR A 86 -5.93 -7.82 -2.93
N GLY A 87 -6.45 -6.57 -3.07
CA GLY A 87 -6.93 -6.00 -4.33
C GLY A 87 -8.42 -6.15 -4.59
N PHE A 88 -9.22 -6.60 -3.61
CA PHE A 88 -10.69 -6.76 -3.66
C PHE A 88 -11.18 -7.74 -4.73
N GLY A 89 -10.40 -8.80 -5.02
CA GLY A 89 -10.77 -9.88 -5.93
C GLY A 89 -9.62 -10.34 -6.82
N GLY A 90 -9.93 -11.06 -7.91
CA GLY A 90 -8.93 -11.55 -8.86
C GLY A 90 -8.38 -10.46 -9.78
N ALA A 91 -7.53 -10.84 -10.76
CA ALA A 91 -6.77 -9.93 -11.61
C ALA A 91 -7.59 -8.79 -12.24
N PHE A 92 -8.78 -9.07 -12.78
CA PHE A 92 -9.66 -8.04 -13.34
C PHE A 92 -10.21 -7.07 -12.29
N SER A 93 -10.48 -7.55 -11.07
CA SER A 93 -10.89 -6.71 -9.96
C SER A 93 -9.74 -5.81 -9.51
N ILE A 94 -8.52 -6.33 -9.43
CA ILE A 94 -7.31 -5.57 -9.11
C ILE A 94 -7.10 -4.44 -10.13
N GLY A 95 -7.16 -4.73 -11.42
CA GLY A 95 -7.06 -3.70 -12.47
C GLY A 95 -8.14 -2.63 -12.36
N ARG A 96 -9.38 -3.02 -12.00
CA ARG A 96 -10.46 -2.07 -11.70
C ARG A 96 -10.15 -1.24 -10.45
N THR A 97 -9.66 -1.87 -9.39
CA THR A 97 -9.28 -1.18 -8.14
C THR A 97 -8.27 -0.08 -8.40
N ILE A 98 -7.22 -0.35 -9.18
CA ILE A 98 -6.22 0.67 -9.54
C ILE A 98 -6.85 1.85 -10.29
N LYS A 99 -7.73 1.60 -11.26
CA LYS A 99 -8.44 2.66 -11.99
C LYS A 99 -9.31 3.51 -11.07
N GLU A 100 -10.05 2.89 -10.14
CA GLU A 100 -10.88 3.60 -9.16
C GLU A 100 -10.04 4.44 -8.18
N MET A 101 -8.86 3.95 -7.76
CA MET A 101 -7.94 4.70 -6.90
C MET A 101 -7.36 5.91 -7.64
N ILE A 102 -6.94 5.75 -8.89
CA ILE A 102 -6.47 6.86 -9.72
C ILE A 102 -7.59 7.91 -9.92
N ALA A 103 -8.82 7.47 -10.20
CA ALA A 103 -9.99 8.35 -10.34
C ALA A 103 -10.39 9.03 -9.01
N ALA A 104 -9.95 8.51 -7.87
CA ALA A 104 -10.11 9.10 -6.54
C ALA A 104 -8.94 10.03 -6.15
N ASP A 105 -8.07 10.42 -7.07
CA ASP A 105 -6.86 11.23 -6.84
C ASP A 105 -5.88 10.62 -5.81
N VAL A 106 -5.89 9.30 -5.66
CA VAL A 106 -4.89 8.57 -4.87
C VAL A 106 -3.55 8.58 -5.60
N ALA A 107 -2.46 8.70 -4.87
CA ALA A 107 -1.11 8.78 -5.42
C ALA A 107 -0.40 7.42 -5.51
N ALA A 108 -0.70 6.54 -4.56
CA ALA A 108 -0.04 5.28 -4.39
C ALA A 108 -0.94 4.25 -3.70
N VAL A 109 -0.70 2.98 -3.97
CA VAL A 109 -1.34 1.87 -3.26
C VAL A 109 -0.29 0.87 -2.79
N HIS A 110 -0.61 0.11 -1.73
CA HIS A 110 0.04 -1.17 -1.53
C HIS A 110 -0.98 -2.31 -1.58
N ILE A 111 -0.51 -3.44 -2.13
CA ILE A 111 -1.25 -4.69 -2.26
C ILE A 111 -0.45 -5.82 -1.61
N GLU A 112 -1.10 -6.71 -0.87
CA GLU A 112 -0.42 -7.72 -0.05
C GLU A 112 -0.56 -9.15 -0.59
N ASP A 113 0.38 -10.01 -0.16
CA ASP A 113 0.48 -11.42 -0.53
C ASP A 113 -0.28 -12.38 0.41
N GLN A 114 -1.18 -11.88 1.25
CA GLN A 114 -2.07 -12.74 2.01
C GLN A 114 -3.15 -13.39 1.13
N VAL A 115 -3.73 -14.50 1.61
CA VAL A 115 -4.97 -15.05 1.02
C VAL A 115 -6.11 -14.04 1.19
N THR A 116 -7.16 -14.16 0.38
CA THR A 116 -8.31 -13.22 0.39
C THR A 116 -8.96 -13.06 1.77
N GLN A 117 -8.98 -14.14 2.58
CA GLN A 117 -9.43 -14.11 3.97
C GLN A 117 -8.29 -13.58 4.89
N LYS A 118 -7.78 -12.42 4.54
CA LYS A 118 -6.65 -11.82 5.23
C LYS A 118 -6.98 -11.45 6.68
N ARG A 119 -5.94 -11.20 7.44
CA ARG A 119 -6.03 -10.63 8.79
C ARG A 119 -4.96 -9.56 9.00
N CYS A 120 -5.10 -8.79 10.07
CA CYS A 120 -4.10 -7.77 10.42
C CYS A 120 -2.69 -8.35 10.42
N GLY A 121 -1.76 -7.68 9.75
CA GLY A 121 -0.38 -8.11 9.57
C GLY A 121 0.42 -8.33 10.87
N HIS A 122 0.01 -7.69 11.97
CA HIS A 122 0.57 -7.91 13.30
C HIS A 122 -0.01 -9.14 14.04
N ARG A 123 -1.00 -9.80 13.46
CA ARG A 123 -1.62 -11.01 14.04
C ARG A 123 -0.89 -12.28 13.59
N PRO A 124 -0.82 -13.31 14.46
CA PRO A 124 -0.27 -14.62 14.08
C PRO A 124 -1.19 -15.37 13.12
N ASN A 125 -0.66 -16.46 12.54
CA ASN A 125 -1.36 -17.39 11.66
C ASN A 125 -1.89 -16.73 10.36
N LYS A 126 -1.09 -15.88 9.76
CA LYS A 126 -1.31 -15.38 8.41
C LYS A 126 -1.05 -16.49 7.39
N ASN A 127 -1.89 -16.58 6.38
CA ASN A 127 -1.70 -17.46 5.24
C ASN A 127 -1.34 -16.62 4.02
N LEU A 128 -0.28 -17.01 3.33
CA LEU A 128 0.19 -16.32 2.14
C LEU A 128 -0.21 -17.11 0.89
N VAL A 129 -0.38 -16.38 -0.20
CA VAL A 129 -0.41 -16.97 -1.53
C VAL A 129 1.02 -17.31 -1.98
N ASP A 130 1.17 -18.15 -2.98
CA ASP A 130 2.47 -18.39 -3.57
C ASP A 130 2.98 -17.15 -4.33
N LYS A 131 4.26 -17.16 -4.68
CA LYS A 131 4.92 -16.04 -5.36
C LYS A 131 4.34 -15.79 -6.75
N ILE A 132 3.89 -16.84 -7.44
CA ILE A 132 3.31 -16.76 -8.80
C ILE A 132 2.00 -15.98 -8.74
N GLU A 133 1.11 -16.32 -7.80
CA GLU A 133 -0.16 -15.60 -7.62
C GLU A 133 0.08 -14.14 -7.26
N MET A 134 1.02 -13.85 -6.35
CA MET A 134 1.31 -12.45 -5.99
C MET A 134 1.92 -11.68 -7.16
N ASN A 135 2.81 -12.29 -7.95
CA ASN A 135 3.34 -11.69 -9.16
C ASN A 135 2.22 -11.34 -10.16
N ASP A 136 1.23 -12.22 -10.31
CA ASP A 136 0.07 -11.96 -11.17
C ASP A 136 -0.83 -10.83 -10.62
N ARG A 137 -0.99 -10.71 -9.31
CA ARG A 137 -1.67 -9.56 -8.67
C ARG A 137 -0.95 -8.25 -8.98
N ILE A 138 0.38 -8.23 -8.87
CA ILE A 138 1.19 -7.03 -9.18
C ILE A 138 1.08 -6.66 -10.65
N LYS A 139 1.22 -7.62 -11.56
CA LYS A 139 1.05 -7.40 -13.01
C LYS A 139 -0.34 -6.85 -13.33
N ALA A 140 -1.39 -7.42 -12.72
CA ALA A 140 -2.75 -6.91 -12.89
C ALA A 140 -2.91 -5.47 -12.39
N ALA A 141 -2.23 -5.10 -11.31
CA ALA A 141 -2.20 -3.73 -10.83
C ALA A 141 -1.46 -2.80 -11.80
N VAL A 142 -0.32 -3.23 -12.33
CA VAL A 142 0.45 -2.49 -13.36
C VAL A 142 -0.37 -2.30 -14.62
N ASP A 143 -1.05 -3.34 -15.12
CA ASP A 143 -1.91 -3.27 -16.30
C ASP A 143 -3.14 -2.35 -16.10
N GLY A 144 -3.62 -2.26 -14.87
CA GLY A 144 -4.70 -1.35 -14.49
C GLY A 144 -4.29 0.13 -14.41
N ARG A 145 -2.99 0.43 -14.41
CA ARG A 145 -2.43 1.77 -14.20
C ARG A 145 -2.64 2.66 -15.44
N THR A 146 -3.49 3.67 -15.31
CA THR A 146 -3.79 4.66 -16.36
C THR A 146 -2.97 5.96 -16.23
N ASP A 147 -2.26 6.15 -15.12
CA ASP A 147 -1.25 7.21 -14.90
C ASP A 147 0.08 6.52 -14.58
N GLU A 148 1.07 6.64 -15.46
CA GLU A 148 2.40 6.03 -15.29
C GLU A 148 3.11 6.45 -14.01
N SER A 149 2.77 7.60 -13.44
CA SER A 149 3.35 8.07 -12.19
C SER A 149 2.71 7.45 -10.95
N PHE A 150 1.54 6.82 -11.06
CA PHE A 150 0.86 6.16 -9.95
C PHE A 150 1.77 5.07 -9.37
N PHE A 151 1.95 5.08 -8.03
CA PHE A 151 2.94 4.24 -7.37
C PHE A 151 2.31 2.95 -6.84
N ILE A 152 2.83 1.81 -7.25
CA ILE A 152 2.37 0.48 -6.81
C ILE A 152 3.44 -0.11 -5.89
N MET A 153 3.08 -0.33 -4.63
CA MET A 153 3.94 -0.92 -3.62
C MET A 153 3.48 -2.37 -3.36
N ALA A 154 4.39 -3.32 -3.45
CA ALA A 154 4.10 -4.70 -3.06
C ALA A 154 4.36 -4.87 -1.56
N ARG A 155 3.33 -5.31 -0.83
CA ARG A 155 3.46 -5.68 0.57
C ARG A 155 3.65 -7.19 0.69
N THR A 156 4.60 -7.59 1.54
CA THR A 156 4.72 -8.99 1.95
C THR A 156 4.57 -9.15 3.45
N ASP A 157 3.80 -10.13 3.84
CA ASP A 157 3.62 -10.56 5.21
C ASP A 157 4.50 -11.80 5.55
N SER A 158 5.43 -12.15 4.64
CA SER A 158 6.24 -13.37 4.74
C SER A 158 7.34 -13.34 5.79
N TYR A 159 7.76 -12.16 6.25
CA TYR A 159 8.83 -12.05 7.24
C TYR A 159 8.60 -12.95 8.48
N ALA A 160 7.37 -12.99 8.98
CA ALA A 160 7.01 -13.79 10.14
C ALA A 160 6.91 -15.31 9.87
N THR A 161 6.77 -15.74 8.61
CA THR A 161 6.55 -17.14 8.22
C THR A 161 7.73 -17.76 7.50
N GLU A 162 8.44 -16.98 6.69
CA GLU A 162 9.55 -17.45 5.83
C GLU A 162 10.89 -16.84 6.26
N GLY A 163 10.88 -15.93 7.25
CA GLY A 163 12.08 -15.22 7.69
C GLY A 163 12.58 -14.18 6.68
N MET A 164 13.73 -13.58 6.98
CA MET A 164 14.30 -12.48 6.21
C MET A 164 14.67 -12.90 4.78
N ASP A 165 15.30 -14.05 4.62
CA ASP A 165 15.77 -14.52 3.31
C ASP A 165 14.60 -14.82 2.36
N GLY A 166 13.55 -15.49 2.87
CA GLY A 166 12.33 -15.74 2.12
C GLY A 166 11.59 -14.44 1.74
N ALA A 167 11.53 -13.48 2.66
CA ALA A 167 10.94 -12.17 2.38
C ALA A 167 11.73 -11.39 1.30
N ILE A 168 13.06 -11.42 1.34
CA ILE A 168 13.92 -10.79 0.32
C ILE A 168 13.72 -11.46 -1.04
N GLU A 169 13.62 -12.80 -1.07
CA GLU A 169 13.39 -13.53 -2.33
C GLU A 169 12.05 -13.13 -2.96
N ARG A 170 10.96 -13.09 -2.18
CA ARG A 170 9.66 -12.59 -2.64
C ARG A 170 9.76 -11.17 -3.18
N CYS A 171 10.37 -10.27 -2.42
CA CYS A 171 10.52 -8.87 -2.80
C CYS A 171 11.24 -8.69 -4.13
N LYS A 172 12.27 -9.48 -4.43
CA LYS A 172 12.96 -9.43 -5.73
C LYS A 172 12.02 -9.78 -6.88
N GLU A 173 11.24 -10.86 -6.73
CA GLU A 173 10.25 -11.25 -7.73
C GLU A 173 9.15 -10.19 -7.91
N TYR A 174 8.72 -9.54 -6.83
CA TYR A 174 7.72 -8.48 -6.88
C TYR A 174 8.20 -7.23 -7.61
N ILE A 175 9.48 -6.88 -7.45
CA ILE A 175 10.13 -5.81 -8.24
C ILE A 175 10.15 -6.19 -9.73
N GLU A 176 10.53 -7.43 -10.06
CA GLU A 176 10.53 -7.94 -11.44
C GLU A 176 9.11 -7.96 -12.04
N ALA A 177 8.08 -8.22 -11.23
CA ALA A 177 6.68 -8.14 -11.65
C ALA A 177 6.18 -6.71 -11.89
N GLY A 178 6.94 -5.67 -11.50
CA GLY A 178 6.67 -4.27 -11.78
C GLY A 178 6.26 -3.42 -10.57
N ALA A 179 6.49 -3.89 -9.33
CA ALA A 179 6.31 -3.06 -8.15
C ALA A 179 7.33 -1.91 -8.11
N ASP A 180 6.85 -0.70 -7.82
CA ASP A 180 7.66 0.51 -7.69
C ASP A 180 8.36 0.62 -6.33
N GLY A 181 7.85 -0.05 -5.32
CA GLY A 181 8.37 -0.07 -3.95
C GLY A 181 7.86 -1.26 -3.16
N LEU A 182 8.34 -1.40 -1.93
CA LEU A 182 8.09 -2.55 -1.09
C LEU A 182 7.63 -2.14 0.31
N PHE A 183 6.74 -2.94 0.87
CA PHE A 183 6.29 -2.84 2.25
C PHE A 183 6.46 -4.20 2.93
N LEU A 184 7.44 -4.31 3.83
CA LEU A 184 7.61 -5.52 4.62
C LEU A 184 6.88 -5.36 5.95
N GLU A 185 5.89 -6.21 6.17
CA GLU A 185 5.06 -6.18 7.37
C GLU A 185 5.79 -6.76 8.58
N ALA A 186 5.61 -6.09 9.73
CA ALA A 186 6.06 -6.55 11.03
C ALA A 186 7.59 -6.78 11.17
N VAL A 187 8.39 -6.04 10.42
CA VAL A 187 9.85 -6.00 10.63
C VAL A 187 10.15 -5.41 12.01
N SER A 188 10.99 -6.06 12.81
CA SER A 188 11.09 -5.79 14.23
C SER A 188 12.37 -5.07 14.66
N SER A 189 13.40 -4.99 13.83
CA SER A 189 14.68 -4.37 14.20
C SER A 189 15.25 -3.44 13.13
N LEU A 190 16.07 -2.48 13.55
CA LEU A 190 16.82 -1.63 12.62
C LEU A 190 17.84 -2.41 11.78
N GLU A 191 18.36 -3.52 12.30
CA GLU A 191 19.28 -4.36 11.56
C GLU A 191 18.61 -5.06 10.39
N ASP A 192 17.37 -5.52 10.59
CA ASP A 192 16.54 -6.07 9.51
C ASP A 192 16.31 -5.05 8.40
N TYR A 193 15.99 -3.79 8.76
CA TYR A 193 15.86 -2.71 7.77
C TYR A 193 17.14 -2.42 7.00
N LYS A 194 18.31 -2.50 7.65
CA LYS A 194 19.60 -2.35 6.97
C LYS A 194 19.86 -3.51 6.00
N GLN A 195 19.56 -4.74 6.41
CA GLN A 195 19.68 -5.91 5.55
C GLN A 195 18.78 -5.78 4.31
N LEU A 196 17.51 -5.40 4.49
CA LEU A 196 16.59 -5.14 3.40
C LEU A 196 17.10 -4.05 2.45
N LYS A 197 17.54 -2.90 3.00
CA LYS A 197 18.06 -1.79 2.20
C LYS A 197 19.31 -2.17 1.40
N SER A 198 20.14 -3.08 1.93
CA SER A 198 21.32 -3.57 1.21
C SER A 198 20.99 -4.55 0.09
N ALA A 199 19.91 -5.31 0.26
CA ALA A 199 19.50 -6.37 -0.68
C ALA A 199 18.57 -5.87 -1.80
N LEU A 200 17.84 -4.77 -1.56
CA LEU A 200 16.77 -4.28 -2.44
C LEU A 200 17.04 -2.82 -2.87
N GLN A 201 16.85 -2.53 -4.15
CA GLN A 201 17.20 -1.25 -4.78
C GLN A 201 16.03 -0.29 -5.00
N VAL A 202 14.89 -0.53 -4.34
CA VAL A 202 13.68 0.30 -4.43
C VAL A 202 13.31 0.89 -3.05
N PRO A 203 12.45 1.92 -3.01
CA PRO A 203 11.88 2.43 -1.78
C PRO A 203 11.14 1.37 -0.98
#